data_e72b258a80b7abe9e4b520196c381da8
#
_entry.id   e72b258a80b7abe9e4b520196c381da8
#
_cell.length_a   1.000
_cell.length_b   1.000
_cell.length_c   1.000
_cell.angle_alpha   90.00
_cell.angle_beta   90.00
_cell.angle_gamma   90.00
#
_symmetry.space_group_name_H-M   'P 1'
#
loop_
_entity.id
_entity.type
_entity.pdbx_description
1 polymer ?
#
loop_
_entity_poly.entity_id
_entity_poly.type
_entity_poly.pdbx_seq_one_letter_code
_entity_poly.pdbx_strand_id
1 'polypeptide(L)'
;MTTATPGLEARPASVAVLAAAVGSPDDSATVAAVLAATVADAGPAERDALLVAALRAAVPDTADALAERGLPRGLAEASVADVDRKLARYGLHGTGVEWLVAVVTGRVVAVGRLQFELGDHLADGTPAWGVHVPETGPLDSVACDRSFARAPEVLRGFAPQLAADRWQCRSWMLDPGLPAALGPDANLVRFARRFRLVPPGEHDATEGDASVAKFVFGVPLATARSAAPSGRLRAAVHDRWASGGHWTERTGTAPVA
;
A
#
# COMPACT_ATOMS: atom_id res chain seq x y z
N MET A 1 14.40 -16.18 27.70
CA MET A 1 12.93 -16.34 27.90
C MET A 1 12.33 -14.95 27.79
N THR A 2 11.79 -14.62 26.64
CA THR A 2 11.12 -13.33 26.40
C THR A 2 9.67 -13.53 26.86
N THR A 3 9.31 -12.95 27.98
CA THR A 3 7.92 -12.90 28.45
C THR A 3 7.13 -12.10 27.43
N ALA A 4 6.27 -12.78 26.67
CA ALA A 4 5.27 -12.11 25.87
C ALA A 4 4.42 -11.25 26.79
N THR A 5 4.46 -9.93 26.63
CA THR A 5 3.53 -9.02 27.29
C THR A 5 2.12 -9.49 26.91
N PRO A 6 1.20 -9.69 27.89
CA PRO A 6 -0.18 -10.05 27.58
C PRO A 6 -0.69 -9.02 26.56
N GLY A 7 -1.25 -9.49 25.43
CA GLY A 7 -1.72 -8.63 24.37
C GLY A 7 -2.73 -7.63 24.92
N LEU A 8 -2.48 -6.36 24.69
CA LEU A 8 -3.40 -5.30 25.07
C LEU A 8 -4.69 -5.49 24.26
N GLU A 9 -5.84 -5.57 24.94
CA GLU A 9 -7.11 -5.69 24.25
C GLU A 9 -7.50 -4.37 23.56
N ALA A 10 -8.15 -4.50 22.40
CA ALA A 10 -8.65 -3.35 21.67
C ALA A 10 -9.75 -2.63 22.45
N ARG A 11 -9.74 -1.29 22.42
CA ARG A 11 -10.85 -0.52 23.00
C ARG A 11 -12.12 -0.70 22.16
N PRO A 12 -13.29 -0.98 22.74
CA PRO A 12 -14.54 -1.13 21.98
C PRO A 12 -14.86 0.07 21.08
N ALA A 13 -14.57 1.30 21.55
CA ALA A 13 -14.75 2.51 20.76
C ALA A 13 -13.89 2.52 19.48
N SER A 14 -12.64 2.04 19.56
CA SER A 14 -11.74 1.96 18.40
C SER A 14 -12.23 0.95 17.37
N VAL A 15 -12.72 -0.20 17.82
CA VAL A 15 -13.29 -1.24 16.93
C VAL A 15 -14.57 -0.72 16.28
N ALA A 16 -15.44 -0.04 17.03
CA ALA A 16 -16.69 0.55 16.52
C ALA A 16 -16.43 1.60 15.42
N VAL A 17 -15.40 2.44 15.56
CA VAL A 17 -14.98 3.41 14.52
C VAL A 17 -14.62 2.68 13.23
N LEU A 18 -13.82 1.62 13.30
CA LEU A 18 -13.41 0.85 12.12
C LEU A 18 -14.61 0.14 11.48
N ALA A 19 -15.45 -0.52 12.28
CA ALA A 19 -16.63 -1.21 11.78
C ALA A 19 -17.62 -0.28 11.06
N ALA A 20 -17.84 0.92 11.60
CA ALA A 20 -18.71 1.93 10.97
C ALA A 20 -18.16 2.46 9.64
N ALA A 21 -16.85 2.41 9.44
CA ALA A 21 -16.19 2.91 8.23
C ALA A 21 -16.04 1.85 7.12
N VAL A 22 -16.40 0.59 7.36
CA VAL A 22 -16.27 -0.46 6.32
C VAL A 22 -17.14 -0.14 5.11
N GLY A 23 -16.49 -0.04 3.93
CA GLY A 23 -17.13 0.32 2.66
C GLY A 23 -17.65 1.76 2.60
N SER A 24 -17.24 2.63 3.55
CA SER A 24 -17.51 4.06 3.51
C SER A 24 -16.74 4.73 2.36
N PRO A 25 -17.33 5.76 1.71
CA PRO A 25 -16.60 6.63 0.79
C PRO A 25 -15.62 7.57 1.51
N ASP A 26 -15.69 7.66 2.86
CA ASP A 26 -14.80 8.53 3.62
C ASP A 26 -13.34 8.21 3.39
N ASP A 27 -12.53 9.25 3.42
CA ASP A 27 -11.10 9.11 3.24
C ASP A 27 -10.44 8.50 4.49
N SER A 28 -9.40 7.70 4.25
CA SER A 28 -8.69 6.96 5.30
C SER A 28 -8.03 7.88 6.34
N ALA A 29 -7.64 9.10 5.95
CA ALA A 29 -7.04 10.06 6.87
C ALA A 29 -8.06 10.55 7.90
N THR A 30 -9.29 10.83 7.47
CA THR A 30 -10.39 11.22 8.36
C THR A 30 -10.71 10.11 9.36
N VAL A 31 -10.86 8.88 8.89
CA VAL A 31 -11.12 7.72 9.76
C VAL A 31 -9.94 7.47 10.71
N ALA A 32 -8.70 7.58 10.25
CA ALA A 32 -7.50 7.43 11.06
C ALA A 32 -7.42 8.49 12.18
N ALA A 33 -7.80 9.74 11.88
CA ALA A 33 -7.84 10.80 12.89
C ALA A 33 -8.89 10.51 13.99
N VAL A 34 -10.08 10.05 13.61
CA VAL A 34 -11.13 9.63 14.57
C VAL A 34 -10.67 8.43 15.38
N LEU A 35 -10.05 7.44 14.75
CA LEU A 35 -9.48 6.27 15.44
C LEU A 35 -8.40 6.71 16.45
N ALA A 36 -7.49 7.58 16.08
CA ALA A 36 -6.45 8.10 16.97
C ALA A 36 -7.03 8.83 18.19
N ALA A 37 -8.15 9.53 18.02
CA ALA A 37 -8.83 10.21 19.12
C ALA A 37 -9.35 9.24 20.19
N THR A 38 -9.70 8.00 19.83
CA THR A 38 -10.18 6.99 20.78
C THR A 38 -9.12 6.51 21.77
N VAL A 39 -7.85 6.77 21.50
CA VAL A 39 -6.69 6.36 22.31
C VAL A 39 -5.82 7.57 22.73
N ALA A 40 -6.34 8.78 22.61
CA ALA A 40 -5.57 10.02 22.84
C ALA A 40 -5.11 10.20 24.30
N ASP A 41 -5.81 9.59 25.26
CA ASP A 41 -5.50 9.59 26.70
C ASP A 41 -4.37 8.63 27.09
N ALA A 42 -3.98 7.71 26.20
CA ALA A 42 -2.92 6.75 26.45
C ALA A 42 -1.52 7.36 26.19
N GLY A 43 -0.50 6.83 26.86
CA GLY A 43 0.90 7.16 26.58
C GLY A 43 1.34 6.70 25.17
N PRO A 44 2.42 7.23 24.59
CA PRO A 44 2.79 6.95 23.20
C PRO A 44 2.89 5.45 22.85
N ALA A 45 3.64 4.67 23.62
CA ALA A 45 3.83 3.25 23.36
C ALA A 45 2.53 2.44 23.57
N GLU A 46 1.71 2.81 24.55
CA GLU A 46 0.41 2.20 24.80
C GLU A 46 -0.58 2.55 23.68
N ARG A 47 -0.54 3.79 23.18
CA ARG A 47 -1.36 4.24 22.05
C ARG A 47 -1.10 3.41 20.82
N ASP A 48 0.17 3.19 20.46
CA ASP A 48 0.54 2.36 19.33
C ASP A 48 0.03 0.92 19.48
N ALA A 49 0.19 0.34 20.68
CA ALA A 49 -0.29 -1.00 20.98
C ALA A 49 -1.82 -1.11 20.88
N LEU A 50 -2.57 -0.11 21.37
CA LEU A 50 -4.03 -0.04 21.28
C LEU A 50 -4.51 0.09 19.82
N LEU A 51 -3.84 0.92 19.01
CA LEU A 51 -4.14 1.05 17.58
C LEU A 51 -3.91 -0.27 16.84
N VAL A 52 -2.79 -0.94 17.07
CA VAL A 52 -2.50 -2.25 16.48
C VAL A 52 -3.54 -3.29 16.91
N ALA A 53 -3.91 -3.31 18.21
CA ALA A 53 -4.93 -4.23 18.72
C ALA A 53 -6.29 -3.98 18.04
N ALA A 54 -6.71 -2.72 17.88
CA ALA A 54 -7.97 -2.36 17.23
C ALA A 54 -7.99 -2.77 15.74
N LEU A 55 -6.91 -2.48 15.01
CA LEU A 55 -6.78 -2.85 13.60
C LEU A 55 -6.86 -4.38 13.41
N ARG A 56 -6.17 -5.15 14.24
CA ARG A 56 -6.22 -6.62 14.20
C ARG A 56 -7.58 -7.18 14.60
N ALA A 57 -8.21 -6.62 15.63
CA ALA A 57 -9.54 -7.03 16.07
C ALA A 57 -10.61 -6.81 14.98
N ALA A 58 -10.45 -5.78 14.14
CA ALA A 58 -11.36 -5.48 13.05
C ALA A 58 -11.22 -6.42 11.83
N VAL A 59 -10.09 -7.12 11.67
CA VAL A 59 -9.79 -7.93 10.46
C VAL A 59 -10.86 -8.99 10.15
N PRO A 60 -11.30 -9.87 11.09
CA PRO A 60 -12.31 -10.88 10.79
C PRO A 60 -13.65 -10.27 10.37
N ASP A 61 -14.16 -9.33 11.16
CA ASP A 61 -15.45 -8.68 10.89
C ASP A 61 -15.42 -7.87 9.60
N THR A 62 -14.28 -7.26 9.27
CA THR A 62 -14.10 -6.58 7.98
C THR A 62 -14.16 -7.55 6.81
N ALA A 63 -13.49 -8.70 6.88
CA ALA A 63 -13.54 -9.70 5.81
C ALA A 63 -14.97 -10.19 5.57
N ASP A 64 -15.74 -10.41 6.63
CA ASP A 64 -17.13 -10.80 6.55
C ASP A 64 -18.00 -9.70 5.93
N ALA A 65 -17.88 -8.48 6.41
CA ALA A 65 -18.64 -7.33 5.91
C ALA A 65 -18.32 -7.01 4.43
N LEU A 66 -17.07 -7.16 4.00
CA LEU A 66 -16.69 -7.00 2.60
C LEU A 66 -17.32 -8.09 1.72
N ALA A 67 -17.35 -9.34 2.19
CA ALA A 67 -17.99 -10.43 1.47
C ALA A 67 -19.52 -10.25 1.37
N GLU A 68 -20.17 -9.82 2.44
CA GLU A 68 -21.60 -9.48 2.46
C GLU A 68 -21.96 -8.35 1.49
N ARG A 69 -21.05 -7.42 1.26
CA ARG A 69 -21.18 -6.32 0.28
C ARG A 69 -20.86 -6.74 -1.16
N GLY A 70 -20.58 -8.02 -1.41
CA GLY A 70 -20.41 -8.58 -2.75
C GLY A 70 -18.96 -8.73 -3.20
N LEU A 71 -17.96 -8.44 -2.36
CA LEU A 71 -16.58 -8.80 -2.68
C LEU A 71 -16.41 -10.33 -2.52
N PRO A 72 -15.91 -11.08 -3.55
CA PRO A 72 -15.67 -12.50 -3.39
C PRO A 72 -14.85 -12.82 -2.12
N ARG A 73 -15.31 -13.78 -1.31
CA ARG A 73 -14.74 -14.12 0.00
C ARG A 73 -13.20 -14.20 -0.02
N GLY A 74 -12.63 -14.92 -0.96
CA GLY A 74 -11.17 -15.05 -1.06
C GLY A 74 -10.45 -13.74 -1.39
N LEU A 75 -11.10 -12.77 -2.02
CA LEU A 75 -10.54 -11.42 -2.24
C LEU A 75 -10.68 -10.57 -0.97
N ALA A 76 -11.78 -10.70 -0.24
CA ALA A 76 -11.96 -10.04 1.05
C ALA A 76 -10.85 -10.46 2.04
N GLU A 77 -10.67 -11.76 2.22
CA GLU A 77 -9.62 -12.33 3.08
C GLU A 77 -8.21 -11.90 2.62
N ALA A 78 -7.91 -11.95 1.31
CA ALA A 78 -6.63 -11.53 0.77
C ALA A 78 -6.38 -10.02 0.97
N SER A 79 -7.42 -9.19 0.95
CA SER A 79 -7.32 -7.75 1.18
C SER A 79 -6.93 -7.45 2.62
N VAL A 80 -7.69 -7.98 3.59
CA VAL A 80 -7.45 -7.69 5.02
C VAL A 80 -6.18 -8.35 5.56
N ALA A 81 -5.68 -9.43 4.94
CA ALA A 81 -4.40 -10.05 5.29
C ALA A 81 -3.20 -9.10 5.15
N ASP A 82 -3.37 -7.96 4.46
CA ASP A 82 -2.34 -6.93 4.36
C ASP A 82 -2.02 -6.27 5.71
N VAL A 83 -2.97 -6.21 6.63
CA VAL A 83 -2.77 -5.64 7.98
C VAL A 83 -1.60 -6.33 8.68
N ASP A 84 -1.68 -7.65 8.86
CA ASP A 84 -0.62 -8.38 9.55
C ASP A 84 0.68 -8.42 8.76
N ARG A 85 0.62 -8.54 7.43
CA ARG A 85 1.79 -8.51 6.57
C ARG A 85 2.56 -7.19 6.71
N LYS A 86 1.87 -6.06 6.65
CA LYS A 86 2.46 -4.73 6.78
C LYS A 86 2.98 -4.45 8.18
N LEU A 87 2.20 -4.82 9.21
CA LEU A 87 2.64 -4.68 10.60
C LEU A 87 3.88 -5.52 10.89
N ALA A 88 3.94 -6.76 10.40
CA ALA A 88 5.11 -7.62 10.57
C ALA A 88 6.35 -7.10 9.82
N ARG A 89 6.15 -6.48 8.64
CA ARG A 89 7.25 -6.03 7.78
C ARG A 89 7.79 -4.66 8.18
N TYR A 90 6.92 -3.72 8.50
CA TYR A 90 7.27 -2.30 8.67
C TYR A 90 6.85 -1.72 10.03
N GLY A 91 6.07 -2.44 10.84
CA GLY A 91 5.45 -1.91 12.04
C GLY A 91 4.38 -0.87 11.75
N LEU A 92 3.80 -0.29 12.81
CA LEU A 92 2.73 0.72 12.69
C LEU A 92 3.23 2.00 11.99
N HIS A 93 4.33 2.57 12.46
CA HIS A 93 4.87 3.83 11.94
C HIS A 93 5.45 3.68 10.53
N GLY A 94 6.12 2.55 10.26
CA GLY A 94 6.67 2.29 8.93
C GLY A 94 5.61 2.03 7.88
N THR A 95 4.42 1.54 8.26
CA THR A 95 3.27 1.36 7.36
C THR A 95 2.47 2.65 7.23
N GLY A 96 2.16 3.30 8.35
CA GLY A 96 1.21 4.39 8.48
C GLY A 96 -0.19 3.88 8.87
N VAL A 97 -0.81 4.57 9.84
CA VAL A 97 -2.15 4.22 10.33
C VAL A 97 -3.19 4.35 9.21
N GLU A 98 -3.08 5.38 8.38
CA GLU A 98 -4.00 5.65 7.26
C GLU A 98 -4.07 4.49 6.27
N TRP A 99 -2.92 3.89 5.91
CA TRP A 99 -2.90 2.72 5.06
C TRP A 99 -3.63 1.52 5.69
N LEU A 100 -3.35 1.24 6.97
CA LEU A 100 -3.98 0.14 7.67
C LEU A 100 -5.49 0.35 7.83
N VAL A 101 -5.92 1.59 8.06
CA VAL A 101 -7.33 1.99 8.04
C VAL A 101 -7.92 1.78 6.64
N ALA A 102 -7.25 2.20 5.57
CA ALA A 102 -7.72 1.97 4.20
C ALA A 102 -7.94 0.48 3.90
N VAL A 103 -7.08 -0.39 4.43
CA VAL A 103 -7.24 -1.84 4.29
C VAL A 103 -8.46 -2.34 5.06
N VAL A 104 -8.61 -2.01 6.36
CA VAL A 104 -9.71 -2.52 7.18
C VAL A 104 -11.06 -1.86 6.89
N THR A 105 -11.10 -0.76 6.18
CA THR A 105 -12.36 -0.15 5.70
C THR A 105 -12.76 -0.59 4.30
N GLY A 106 -11.94 -1.43 3.65
CA GLY A 106 -12.21 -1.96 2.31
C GLY A 106 -11.91 -0.98 1.18
N ARG A 107 -11.16 0.10 1.44
CA ARG A 107 -10.67 1.00 0.38
C ARG A 107 -9.54 0.38 -0.43
N VAL A 108 -8.78 -0.56 0.15
CA VAL A 108 -7.73 -1.31 -0.53
C VAL A 108 -8.20 -2.73 -0.77
N VAL A 109 -8.37 -3.10 -2.04
CA VAL A 109 -8.88 -4.41 -2.48
C VAL A 109 -7.75 -5.18 -3.17
N ALA A 110 -7.44 -6.38 -2.70
CA ALA A 110 -6.49 -7.28 -3.35
C ALA A 110 -7.16 -8.03 -4.51
N VAL A 111 -6.61 -7.90 -5.72
CA VAL A 111 -7.05 -8.69 -6.88
C VAL A 111 -5.83 -9.34 -7.52
N GLY A 112 -5.65 -10.61 -7.25
CA GLY A 112 -4.51 -11.38 -7.75
C GLY A 112 -3.16 -10.88 -7.22
N ARG A 113 -2.27 -10.44 -8.12
CA ARG A 113 -0.91 -9.98 -7.77
C ARG A 113 -0.85 -8.55 -7.23
N LEU A 114 -1.91 -7.76 -7.45
CA LEU A 114 -1.94 -6.33 -7.15
C LEU A 114 -3.00 -6.00 -6.10
N GLN A 115 -2.87 -4.82 -5.52
CA GLN A 115 -3.88 -4.17 -4.69
C GLN A 115 -4.33 -2.89 -5.37
N PHE A 116 -5.60 -2.58 -5.21
CA PHE A 116 -6.24 -1.40 -5.80
C PHE A 116 -6.89 -0.57 -4.71
N GLU A 117 -6.58 0.72 -4.69
CA GLU A 117 -7.16 1.68 -3.76
C GLU A 117 -8.32 2.40 -4.43
N LEU A 118 -9.47 2.38 -3.77
CA LEU A 118 -10.70 3.02 -4.22
C LEU A 118 -10.74 4.49 -3.76
N GLY A 119 -11.37 5.34 -4.56
CA GLY A 119 -11.58 6.74 -4.21
C GLY A 119 -10.35 7.62 -4.30
N ASP A 120 -9.33 7.18 -5.03
CA ASP A 120 -8.19 8.01 -5.40
C ASP A 120 -8.55 8.99 -6.53
N HIS A 121 -7.78 10.04 -6.71
CA HIS A 121 -8.00 11.07 -7.72
C HIS A 121 -6.68 11.50 -8.36
N LEU A 122 -6.74 11.81 -9.64
CA LEU A 122 -5.65 12.49 -10.34
C LEU A 122 -5.52 13.94 -9.84
N ALA A 123 -4.42 14.59 -10.17
CA ALA A 123 -4.16 15.98 -9.78
C ALA A 123 -5.22 16.99 -10.28
N ASP A 124 -5.94 16.64 -11.34
CA ASP A 124 -7.04 17.44 -11.88
C ASP A 124 -8.43 17.10 -11.27
N GLY A 125 -8.46 16.25 -10.25
CA GLY A 125 -9.69 15.80 -9.60
C GLY A 125 -10.42 14.66 -10.31
N THR A 126 -9.90 14.14 -11.43
CA THR A 126 -10.50 12.98 -12.11
C THR A 126 -10.42 11.75 -11.22
N PRO A 127 -11.53 11.00 -11.00
CA PRO A 127 -11.51 9.76 -10.23
C PRO A 127 -10.52 8.75 -10.82
N ALA A 128 -9.76 8.10 -9.95
CA ALA A 128 -8.80 7.08 -10.30
C ALA A 128 -8.85 5.92 -9.30
N TRP A 129 -8.34 4.77 -9.70
CA TRP A 129 -8.01 3.69 -8.78
C TRP A 129 -6.50 3.65 -8.58
N GLY A 130 -6.05 3.76 -7.33
CA GLY A 130 -4.65 3.62 -6.95
C GLY A 130 -4.16 2.19 -7.18
N VAL A 131 -2.94 2.02 -7.70
CA VAL A 131 -2.34 0.69 -7.95
C VAL A 131 -1.15 0.50 -7.04
N HIS A 132 -1.19 -0.56 -6.24
CA HIS A 132 -0.15 -0.92 -5.28
C HIS A 132 0.38 -2.33 -5.53
N VAL A 133 1.64 -2.55 -5.20
CA VAL A 133 2.33 -3.84 -5.33
C VAL A 133 2.62 -4.38 -3.93
N PRO A 134 1.84 -5.35 -3.43
CA PRO A 134 2.11 -5.96 -2.13
C PRO A 134 3.36 -6.86 -2.18
N GLU A 135 3.99 -7.08 -1.02
CA GLU A 135 5.20 -7.89 -0.86
C GLU A 135 4.89 -9.42 -0.85
N THR A 136 4.07 -9.87 -1.77
CA THR A 136 3.59 -11.27 -1.85
C THR A 136 4.34 -12.13 -2.86
N GLY A 137 5.59 -11.82 -3.11
CA GLY A 137 6.45 -12.58 -4.03
C GLY A 137 6.84 -11.83 -5.30
N PRO A 138 7.33 -12.52 -6.33
CA PRO A 138 7.82 -11.91 -7.56
C PRO A 138 6.75 -11.07 -8.27
N LEU A 139 7.16 -9.96 -8.87
CA LEU A 139 6.29 -9.13 -9.70
C LEU A 139 6.20 -9.73 -11.11
N ASP A 140 5.48 -10.85 -11.22
CA ASP A 140 5.28 -11.54 -12.49
C ASP A 140 4.38 -10.73 -13.41
N SER A 141 4.81 -10.52 -14.67
CA SER A 141 4.11 -9.67 -15.63
C SER A 141 2.72 -10.21 -15.99
N VAL A 142 2.62 -11.53 -16.21
CA VAL A 142 1.34 -12.18 -16.58
C VAL A 142 0.36 -12.14 -15.42
N ALA A 143 0.85 -12.33 -14.19
CA ALA A 143 0.01 -12.20 -12.99
C ALA A 143 -0.49 -10.76 -12.81
N CYS A 144 0.34 -9.75 -13.09
CA CYS A 144 -0.10 -8.35 -13.09
C CYS A 144 -1.17 -8.09 -14.17
N ASP A 145 -0.98 -8.59 -15.40
CA ASP A 145 -1.95 -8.41 -16.48
C ASP A 145 -3.32 -9.03 -16.12
N ARG A 146 -3.32 -10.23 -15.49
CA ARG A 146 -4.56 -10.84 -15.00
C ARG A 146 -5.22 -9.99 -13.90
N SER A 147 -4.43 -9.36 -13.02
CA SER A 147 -4.97 -8.47 -11.99
C SER A 147 -5.65 -7.25 -12.60
N PHE A 148 -5.00 -6.58 -13.56
CA PHE A 148 -5.57 -5.45 -14.27
C PHE A 148 -6.84 -5.82 -15.08
N ALA A 149 -6.84 -6.97 -15.73
CA ALA A 149 -8.00 -7.42 -16.51
C ALA A 149 -9.22 -7.75 -15.62
N ARG A 150 -8.98 -8.30 -14.42
CA ARG A 150 -10.05 -8.70 -13.50
C ARG A 150 -10.56 -7.55 -12.62
N ALA A 151 -9.68 -6.63 -12.24
CA ALA A 151 -9.99 -5.61 -11.24
C ALA A 151 -11.19 -4.72 -11.61
N PRO A 152 -11.39 -4.26 -12.87
CA PRO A 152 -12.51 -3.36 -13.18
C PRO A 152 -13.87 -3.97 -12.87
N GLU A 153 -14.10 -5.24 -13.19
CA GLU A 153 -15.34 -5.95 -12.88
C GLU A 153 -15.55 -6.05 -11.36
N VAL A 154 -14.51 -6.48 -10.64
CA VAL A 154 -14.55 -6.64 -9.18
C VAL A 154 -14.82 -5.31 -8.48
N LEU A 155 -14.08 -4.26 -8.84
CA LEU A 155 -14.14 -2.96 -8.15
C LEU A 155 -15.46 -2.23 -8.44
N ARG A 156 -15.94 -2.27 -9.69
CA ARG A 156 -17.26 -1.68 -10.06
C ARG A 156 -18.41 -2.44 -9.42
N GLY A 157 -18.31 -3.76 -9.31
CA GLY A 157 -19.33 -4.56 -8.64
C GLY A 157 -19.37 -4.34 -7.13
N PHE A 158 -18.20 -4.17 -6.50
CA PHE A 158 -18.07 -3.98 -5.05
C PHE A 158 -18.41 -2.54 -4.61
N ALA A 159 -17.91 -1.52 -5.32
CA ALA A 159 -18.04 -0.12 -4.94
C ALA A 159 -18.37 0.76 -6.17
N PRO A 160 -19.58 0.64 -6.76
CA PRO A 160 -19.93 1.37 -7.97
C PRO A 160 -19.89 2.89 -7.83
N GLN A 161 -20.10 3.40 -6.60
CA GLN A 161 -20.00 4.83 -6.28
C GLN A 161 -18.55 5.38 -6.34
N LEU A 162 -17.54 4.51 -6.33
CA LEU A 162 -16.13 4.83 -6.45
C LEU A 162 -15.54 4.33 -7.79
N ALA A 163 -16.39 4.18 -8.80
CA ALA A 163 -15.96 3.76 -10.13
C ALA A 163 -15.00 4.79 -10.75
N ALA A 164 -14.00 4.30 -11.45
CA ALA A 164 -13.01 5.11 -12.14
C ALA A 164 -12.65 4.51 -13.50
N ASP A 165 -12.19 5.37 -14.42
CA ASP A 165 -11.72 4.99 -15.75
C ASP A 165 -10.21 5.22 -15.92
N ARG A 166 -9.52 5.44 -14.80
CA ARG A 166 -8.07 5.64 -14.74
C ARG A 166 -7.45 4.80 -13.64
N TRP A 167 -6.30 4.22 -13.96
CA TRP A 167 -5.34 3.72 -12.98
C TRP A 167 -4.37 4.83 -12.63
N GLN A 168 -3.98 4.93 -11.37
CA GLN A 168 -2.89 5.76 -10.88
C GLN A 168 -1.91 4.89 -10.10
N CYS A 169 -0.63 5.06 -10.34
CA CYS A 169 0.40 4.43 -9.53
C CYS A 169 1.43 5.50 -9.16
N ARG A 170 1.69 5.68 -7.87
CA ARG A 170 2.81 6.47 -7.36
C ARG A 170 3.83 5.53 -6.73
N SER A 171 5.03 5.49 -7.30
CA SER A 171 6.05 4.54 -6.85
C SER A 171 7.45 4.90 -7.38
N TRP A 172 8.47 4.55 -6.60
CA TRP A 172 9.85 4.48 -7.07
C TRP A 172 10.04 3.48 -8.23
N MET A 173 9.17 2.48 -8.36
CA MET A 173 9.19 1.54 -9.49
C MET A 173 8.88 2.20 -10.84
N LEU A 174 8.44 3.45 -10.85
CA LEU A 174 8.23 4.24 -12.05
C LEU A 174 9.40 5.19 -12.34
N ASP A 175 10.52 5.07 -11.64
CA ASP A 175 11.73 5.85 -11.93
C ASP A 175 12.21 5.61 -13.37
N PRO A 176 12.39 6.66 -14.19
CA PRO A 176 12.76 6.52 -15.60
C PRO A 176 14.17 5.93 -15.82
N GLY A 177 14.99 5.85 -14.79
CA GLY A 177 16.31 5.22 -14.84
C GLY A 177 16.30 3.69 -14.69
N LEU A 178 15.17 3.09 -14.28
CA LEU A 178 15.06 1.64 -14.09
C LEU A 178 15.41 0.80 -15.32
N PRO A 179 15.00 1.17 -16.55
CA PRO A 179 15.37 0.39 -17.73
C PRO A 179 16.88 0.32 -17.99
N ALA A 180 17.62 1.42 -17.72
CA ALA A 180 19.07 1.44 -17.83
C ALA A 180 19.73 0.58 -16.73
N ALA A 181 19.19 0.60 -15.50
CA ALA A 181 19.75 -0.13 -14.35
C ALA A 181 19.47 -1.64 -14.41
N LEU A 182 18.27 -2.04 -14.83
CA LEU A 182 17.81 -3.43 -14.77
C LEU A 182 17.63 -4.11 -16.13
N GLY A 183 17.71 -3.35 -17.23
CA GLY A 183 17.41 -3.83 -18.57
C GLY A 183 15.91 -3.88 -18.88
N PRO A 184 15.55 -3.87 -20.18
CA PRO A 184 14.17 -3.66 -20.64
C PRO A 184 13.21 -4.80 -20.25
N ASP A 185 13.73 -5.99 -20.00
CA ASP A 185 12.92 -7.19 -19.73
C ASP A 185 12.72 -7.49 -18.25
N ALA A 186 13.29 -6.67 -17.35
CA ALA A 186 13.07 -6.83 -15.91
C ALA A 186 11.58 -6.65 -15.57
N ASN A 187 11.07 -7.46 -14.65
CA ASN A 187 9.66 -7.42 -14.24
C ASN A 187 9.22 -6.02 -13.76
N LEU A 188 10.07 -5.31 -13.01
CA LEU A 188 9.82 -3.93 -12.59
C LEU A 188 9.66 -2.98 -13.78
N VAL A 189 10.51 -3.12 -14.80
CA VAL A 189 10.45 -2.30 -16.02
C VAL A 189 9.19 -2.64 -16.82
N ARG A 190 8.84 -3.92 -16.95
CA ARG A 190 7.59 -4.34 -17.59
C ARG A 190 6.36 -3.83 -16.84
N PHE A 191 6.40 -3.79 -15.51
CA PHE A 191 5.33 -3.19 -14.70
C PHE A 191 5.22 -1.69 -14.98
N ALA A 192 6.32 -0.94 -14.91
CA ALA A 192 6.36 0.50 -15.12
C ALA A 192 5.84 0.94 -16.50
N ARG A 193 6.09 0.16 -17.53
CA ARG A 193 5.66 0.45 -18.93
C ARG A 193 4.14 0.49 -19.13
N ARG A 194 3.36 0.00 -18.18
CA ARG A 194 1.88 0.10 -18.22
C ARG A 194 1.39 1.51 -17.97
N PHE A 195 2.23 2.36 -17.41
CA PHE A 195 1.87 3.71 -17.00
C PHE A 195 2.56 4.75 -17.85
N ARG A 196 1.80 5.78 -18.23
CA ARG A 196 2.33 7.02 -18.76
C ARG A 196 2.68 7.94 -17.59
N LEU A 197 3.94 8.32 -17.46
CA LEU A 197 4.37 9.23 -16.39
C LEU A 197 3.72 10.60 -16.57
N VAL A 198 3.25 11.15 -15.46
CA VAL A 198 2.85 12.55 -15.38
C VAL A 198 4.09 13.43 -15.13
N PRO A 199 4.03 14.76 -15.38
CA PRO A 199 5.11 15.66 -14.99
C PRO A 199 5.49 15.45 -13.52
N PRO A 200 6.80 15.57 -13.17
CA PRO A 200 7.25 15.36 -11.79
C PRO A 200 6.62 16.38 -10.85
N GLY A 201 6.19 15.91 -9.68
CA GLY A 201 5.77 16.75 -8.57
C GLY A 201 6.98 17.27 -7.78
N GLU A 202 6.74 18.22 -6.89
CA GLU A 202 7.77 18.90 -6.08
C GLU A 202 8.57 17.92 -5.20
N HIS A 203 7.93 16.87 -4.69
CA HIS A 203 8.53 15.90 -3.76
C HIS A 203 9.08 14.63 -4.45
N ASP A 204 8.84 14.44 -5.73
CA ASP A 204 9.21 13.21 -6.44
C ASP A 204 10.72 12.91 -6.37
N ALA A 205 11.55 13.95 -6.42
CA ALA A 205 13.00 13.80 -6.38
C ALA A 205 13.58 13.49 -4.99
N THR A 206 12.85 13.79 -3.91
CA THR A 206 13.35 13.66 -2.53
C THR A 206 12.88 12.38 -1.84
N GLU A 207 11.75 11.83 -2.25
CA GLU A 207 11.14 10.68 -1.60
C GLU A 207 11.61 9.32 -2.16
N GLY A 208 12.11 9.28 -3.39
CA GLY A 208 12.45 8.04 -4.07
C GLY A 208 13.54 7.22 -3.36
N ASP A 209 14.60 7.84 -2.87
CA ASP A 209 15.67 7.14 -2.15
C ASP A 209 15.16 6.50 -0.85
N ALA A 210 14.29 7.20 -0.10
CA ALA A 210 13.67 6.68 1.11
C ALA A 210 12.72 5.51 0.80
N SER A 211 11.92 5.64 -0.25
CA SER A 211 11.02 4.59 -0.74
C SER A 211 11.80 3.34 -1.17
N VAL A 212 12.89 3.50 -1.93
CA VAL A 212 13.76 2.38 -2.31
C VAL A 212 14.37 1.72 -1.09
N ALA A 213 14.90 2.49 -0.13
CA ALA A 213 15.46 1.92 1.10
C ALA A 213 14.42 1.11 1.87
N LYS A 214 13.21 1.64 2.03
CA LYS A 214 12.09 0.97 2.71
C LYS A 214 11.66 -0.30 1.99
N PHE A 215 11.38 -0.25 0.70
CA PHE A 215 10.73 -1.35 0.00
C PHE A 215 11.71 -2.40 -0.54
N VAL A 216 12.95 -2.03 -0.87
CA VAL A 216 13.96 -2.96 -1.38
C VAL A 216 14.81 -3.55 -0.26
N PHE A 217 15.19 -2.72 0.73
CA PHE A 217 16.08 -3.15 1.82
C PHE A 217 15.33 -3.44 3.12
N GLY A 218 14.17 -2.81 3.35
CA GLY A 218 13.40 -2.94 4.59
C GLY A 218 14.03 -2.19 5.77
N VAL A 219 14.86 -1.19 5.51
CA VAL A 219 15.60 -0.42 6.52
C VAL A 219 15.62 1.07 6.16
N PRO A 220 15.93 1.97 7.11
CA PRO A 220 16.13 3.41 6.84
C PRO A 220 17.24 3.66 5.80
N LEU A 221 17.15 4.78 5.07
CA LEU A 221 18.06 5.14 3.98
C LEU A 221 19.54 5.10 4.37
N ALA A 222 19.90 5.64 5.53
CA ALA A 222 21.29 5.64 6.01
C ALA A 222 21.83 4.21 6.14
N THR A 223 21.03 3.29 6.70
CA THR A 223 21.37 1.87 6.82
C THR A 223 21.41 1.17 5.46
N ALA A 224 20.45 1.48 4.58
CA ALA A 224 20.41 0.90 3.24
C ALA A 224 21.66 1.24 2.43
N ARG A 225 22.12 2.49 2.50
CA ARG A 225 23.36 2.95 1.82
C ARG A 225 24.63 2.25 2.31
N SER A 226 24.65 1.79 3.55
CA SER A 226 25.80 1.10 4.16
C SER A 226 25.71 -0.44 4.01
N ALA A 227 24.56 -0.97 3.62
CA ALA A 227 24.35 -2.41 3.51
C ALA A 227 25.05 -2.98 2.28
N ALA A 228 25.68 -4.15 2.43
CA ALA A 228 26.24 -4.86 1.28
C ALA A 228 25.10 -5.25 0.31
N PRO A 229 25.19 -4.93 -0.98
CA PRO A 229 24.16 -5.27 -1.94
C PRO A 229 24.09 -6.77 -2.17
N SER A 230 22.89 -7.33 -2.13
CA SER A 230 22.63 -8.74 -2.46
C SER A 230 21.60 -8.85 -3.59
N GLY A 231 21.98 -9.50 -4.67
CA GLY A 231 21.14 -9.64 -5.85
C GLY A 231 21.11 -8.38 -6.75
N ARG A 232 20.59 -8.56 -7.95
CA ARG A 232 20.68 -7.58 -9.05
C ARG A 232 20.02 -6.24 -8.73
N LEU A 233 18.85 -6.24 -8.10
CA LEU A 233 18.13 -5.01 -7.80
C LEU A 233 18.88 -4.15 -6.79
N ARG A 234 19.33 -4.75 -5.66
CA ARG A 234 20.09 -4.02 -4.64
C ARG A 234 21.43 -3.51 -5.17
N ALA A 235 22.11 -4.29 -6.03
CA ALA A 235 23.33 -3.85 -6.68
C ALA A 235 23.06 -2.61 -7.56
N ALA A 236 22.05 -2.65 -8.42
CA ALA A 236 21.69 -1.53 -9.29
C ALA A 236 21.30 -0.26 -8.47
N VAL A 237 20.67 -0.44 -7.32
CA VAL A 237 20.36 0.68 -6.41
C VAL A 237 21.63 1.30 -5.85
N HIS A 238 22.55 0.47 -5.37
CA HIS A 238 23.83 0.93 -4.81
C HIS A 238 24.71 1.61 -5.86
N ASP A 239 24.82 1.05 -7.06
CA ASP A 239 25.62 1.61 -8.15
C ASP A 239 25.16 3.04 -8.49
N ARG A 240 23.84 3.29 -8.49
CA ARG A 240 23.30 4.62 -8.71
C ARG A 240 23.63 5.56 -7.57
N TRP A 241 23.50 5.15 -6.30
CA TRP A 241 23.90 5.96 -5.16
C TRP A 241 25.42 6.26 -5.15
N ALA A 242 26.25 5.25 -5.46
CA ALA A 242 27.70 5.39 -5.52
C ALA A 242 28.16 6.36 -6.60
N SER A 243 27.42 6.48 -7.71
CA SER A 243 27.66 7.48 -8.77
C SER A 243 27.11 8.86 -8.45
N GLY A 244 26.57 9.11 -7.24
CA GLY A 244 25.99 10.38 -6.84
C GLY A 244 24.57 10.62 -7.37
N GLY A 245 23.94 9.60 -7.99
CA GLY A 245 22.56 9.68 -8.45
C GLY A 245 21.55 9.39 -7.37
N HIS A 246 20.28 9.73 -7.65
CA HIS A 246 19.15 9.53 -6.75
C HIS A 246 18.02 8.78 -7.45
N TRP A 247 17.26 8.01 -6.69
CA TRP A 247 16.00 7.42 -7.15
C TRP A 247 14.87 8.42 -6.92
N THR A 248 13.93 8.43 -7.84
CA THR A 248 12.74 9.30 -7.77
C THR A 248 11.50 8.46 -7.49
N GLU A 249 10.55 9.03 -6.77
CA GLU A 249 9.20 8.50 -6.71
C GLU A 249 8.37 9.23 -7.77
N ARG A 250 7.73 8.49 -8.66
CA ARG A 250 7.02 9.06 -9.81
C ARG A 250 5.57 8.60 -9.82
N THR A 251 4.71 9.48 -10.29
CA THR A 251 3.32 9.17 -10.59
C THR A 251 3.15 8.85 -12.07
N GLY A 252 2.39 7.82 -12.34
CA GLY A 252 2.00 7.44 -13.69
C GLY A 252 0.54 7.04 -13.75
N THR A 253 -0.08 7.21 -14.92
CA THR A 253 -1.49 6.91 -15.16
C THR A 253 -1.66 5.99 -16.35
N ALA A 254 -2.75 5.22 -16.35
CA ALA A 254 -3.17 4.38 -17.47
C ALA A 254 -4.70 4.36 -17.59
N PRO A 255 -5.28 4.14 -18.78
CA PRO A 255 -6.71 3.91 -18.90
C PRO A 255 -7.10 2.57 -18.26
N VAL A 256 -8.31 2.51 -17.69
CA VAL A 256 -8.97 1.25 -17.36
C VAL A 256 -9.57 0.71 -18.65
N ALA A 257 -9.18 -0.50 -19.02
CA ALA A 257 -9.67 -1.17 -20.22
C ALA A 257 -11.05 -1.81 -20.00
#